data_38dbbb2a28def4428514318360dd96a7
#
_entry.id   38dbbb2a28def4428514318360dd96a7
#
_cell.length_a   1.000
_cell.length_b   1.000
_cell.length_c   1.000
_cell.angle_alpha   90.00
_cell.angle_beta   90.00
_cell.angle_gamma   90.00
#
_symmetry.space_group_name_H-M   'P 1'
#
loop_
_entity.id
_entity.type
_entity.pdbx_description
1 polymer ?
#
loop_
_entity_poly.entity_id
_entity_poly.type
_entity_poly.pdbx_seq_one_letter_code
_entity_poly.pdbx_strand_id
1 'polypeptide(L)'
;MGIQVAWEDVFSVVNMIIPELVVLGIALAALIAAFVVTRKKTHKRFIRIQSLIAFALMVCIMVNVICLGSLRNTLSIAFADVGKISEKTAANSRAVVEEIANEGIILLKNEENALPLSGITNINVFGWASTGPIYGGTGSGAVDASTATDLLTGLRNAGFVLNDELENFYEAYRAERGAIGINNGQDWTLPEPTADSYTEEMLNNAKAHSDVAVLVLGRVGGEGADLPKDMGAVLDGTYNADRDVIANGSYNQGTK
;
A
#
# COMPACT_ATOMS: atom_id res chain seq x y z
N MET A 1 -9.00 6.61 -12.61
CA MET A 1 -7.81 5.83 -12.19
C MET A 1 -7.88 4.46 -12.86
N GLY A 2 -6.89 4.11 -13.69
CA GLY A 2 -6.80 2.75 -14.23
C GLY A 2 -6.18 1.84 -13.18
N ILE A 3 -6.83 0.72 -12.90
CA ILE A 3 -6.26 -0.31 -12.05
C ILE A 3 -5.00 -0.82 -12.76
N GLN A 4 -3.82 -0.57 -12.20
CA GLN A 4 -2.60 -1.21 -12.67
C GLN A 4 -2.59 -2.63 -12.09
N VAL A 5 -2.83 -3.62 -12.93
CA VAL A 5 -2.77 -5.04 -12.57
C VAL A 5 -1.33 -5.49 -12.76
N ALA A 6 -0.66 -5.85 -11.68
CA ALA A 6 0.66 -6.46 -11.75
C ALA A 6 0.56 -7.92 -12.27
N TRP A 7 1.55 -8.39 -13.02
CA TRP A 7 1.59 -9.77 -13.50
C TRP A 7 1.54 -10.81 -12.36
N GLU A 8 2.08 -10.47 -11.21
CA GLU A 8 2.05 -11.28 -10.00
C GLU A 8 0.62 -11.52 -9.49
N ASP A 9 -0.23 -10.50 -9.57
CA ASP A 9 -1.66 -10.63 -9.21
C ASP A 9 -2.37 -11.58 -10.18
N VAL A 10 -2.05 -11.48 -11.48
CA VAL A 10 -2.60 -12.40 -12.50
C VAL A 10 -2.16 -13.84 -12.22
N PHE A 11 -0.88 -14.07 -11.92
CA PHE A 11 -0.38 -15.40 -11.57
C PHE A 11 -1.00 -15.94 -10.28
N SER A 12 -1.21 -15.09 -9.28
CA SER A 12 -1.89 -15.47 -8.04
C SER A 12 -3.31 -15.96 -8.31
N VAL A 13 -4.08 -15.19 -9.09
CA VAL A 13 -5.44 -15.59 -9.49
C VAL A 13 -5.45 -16.88 -10.31
N VAL A 14 -4.53 -17.03 -11.25
CA VAL A 14 -4.40 -18.27 -12.05
C VAL A 14 -4.08 -19.46 -11.15
N ASN A 15 -3.17 -19.31 -10.18
CA ASN A 15 -2.81 -20.38 -9.24
C ASN A 15 -4.02 -20.84 -8.42
N MET A 16 -4.94 -19.95 -8.07
CA MET A 16 -6.16 -20.30 -7.33
C MET A 16 -7.10 -21.22 -8.10
N ILE A 17 -7.07 -21.18 -9.43
CA ILE A 17 -7.98 -21.95 -10.31
C ILE A 17 -7.30 -23.09 -11.05
N ILE A 18 -6.03 -23.39 -10.75
CA ILE A 18 -5.30 -24.52 -11.37
C ILE A 18 -6.06 -25.85 -11.26
N PRO A 19 -6.63 -26.25 -10.11
CA PRO A 19 -7.34 -27.51 -10.00
C PRO A 19 -8.50 -27.63 -10.99
N GLU A 20 -9.28 -26.57 -11.15
CA GLU A 20 -10.42 -26.49 -12.06
C GLU A 20 -9.96 -26.52 -13.54
N LEU A 21 -8.84 -25.85 -13.86
CA LEU A 21 -8.25 -25.90 -15.20
C LEU A 21 -7.74 -27.31 -15.53
N VAL A 22 -7.19 -28.04 -14.58
CA VAL A 22 -6.77 -29.43 -14.75
C VAL A 22 -7.98 -30.32 -15.07
N VAL A 23 -9.08 -30.18 -14.34
CA VAL A 23 -10.32 -30.93 -14.60
C VAL A 23 -10.85 -30.64 -16.00
N LEU A 24 -10.86 -29.38 -16.43
CA LEU A 24 -11.25 -29.00 -17.79
C LEU A 24 -10.31 -29.58 -18.86
N GLY A 25 -9.01 -29.61 -18.59
CA GLY A 25 -8.01 -30.24 -19.47
C GLY A 25 -8.27 -31.75 -19.64
N ILE A 26 -8.58 -32.47 -18.55
CA ILE A 26 -8.93 -33.90 -18.59
C ILE A 26 -10.24 -34.10 -19.38
N ALA A 27 -11.24 -33.28 -19.15
CA ALA A 27 -12.51 -33.36 -19.89
C ALA A 27 -12.33 -33.11 -21.39
N LEU A 28 -11.49 -32.16 -21.77
CA LEU A 28 -11.14 -31.90 -23.17
C LEU A 28 -10.39 -33.08 -23.80
N ALA A 29 -9.44 -33.66 -23.09
CA ALA A 29 -8.73 -34.86 -23.56
C ALA A 29 -9.68 -36.04 -23.77
N ALA A 30 -10.63 -36.25 -22.86
CA ALA A 30 -11.69 -37.26 -22.99
C ALA A 30 -12.59 -37.01 -24.20
N LEU A 31 -12.97 -35.76 -24.45
CA LEU A 31 -13.73 -35.37 -25.64
C LEU A 31 -12.97 -35.70 -26.93
N ILE A 32 -11.69 -35.32 -27.01
CA ILE A 32 -10.84 -35.63 -28.17
C ILE A 32 -10.72 -37.15 -28.37
N ALA A 33 -10.48 -37.90 -27.29
CA ALA A 33 -10.41 -39.36 -27.33
C ALA A 33 -11.72 -39.97 -27.87
N ALA A 34 -12.88 -39.48 -27.40
CA ALA A 34 -14.19 -39.93 -27.90
C ALA A 34 -14.35 -39.69 -29.42
N PHE A 35 -13.87 -38.57 -29.93
CA PHE A 35 -13.89 -38.27 -31.36
C PHE A 35 -12.97 -39.16 -32.19
N VAL A 36 -11.78 -39.47 -31.66
CA VAL A 36 -10.80 -40.32 -32.33
C VAL A 36 -11.29 -41.77 -32.37
N VAL A 37 -11.68 -42.32 -31.21
CA VAL A 37 -12.11 -43.72 -31.08
C VAL A 37 -13.40 -44.03 -31.87
N THR A 38 -14.30 -43.04 -32.01
CA THR A 38 -15.56 -43.21 -32.70
C THR A 38 -15.46 -43.03 -34.22
N ARG A 39 -14.28 -42.71 -34.79
CA ARG A 39 -14.11 -42.42 -36.21
C ARG A 39 -14.72 -43.46 -37.15
N LYS A 40 -14.61 -44.75 -36.82
CA LYS A 40 -15.05 -45.88 -37.62
C LYS A 40 -16.32 -46.57 -37.07
N LYS A 41 -16.98 -45.99 -36.02
CA LYS A 41 -18.17 -46.59 -35.39
C LYS A 41 -19.46 -46.19 -36.11
N THR A 42 -20.42 -47.08 -36.13
CA THR A 42 -21.73 -46.88 -36.79
C THR A 42 -22.53 -45.75 -36.12
N HIS A 43 -22.46 -45.63 -34.78
CA HIS A 43 -23.19 -44.63 -33.99
C HIS A 43 -22.32 -43.40 -33.63
N LYS A 44 -21.33 -43.09 -34.44
CA LYS A 44 -20.37 -41.99 -34.23
C LYS A 44 -21.02 -40.62 -33.97
N ARG A 45 -22.08 -40.29 -34.72
CA ARG A 45 -22.80 -39.01 -34.55
C ARG A 45 -23.43 -38.88 -33.17
N PHE A 46 -24.12 -39.91 -32.72
CA PHE A 46 -24.77 -39.93 -31.42
C PHE A 46 -23.75 -39.78 -30.29
N ILE A 47 -22.67 -40.60 -30.29
CA ILE A 47 -21.65 -40.54 -29.25
C ILE A 47 -20.93 -39.17 -29.24
N ARG A 48 -20.64 -38.58 -30.38
CA ARG A 48 -20.01 -37.27 -30.47
C ARG A 48 -20.90 -36.15 -29.94
N ILE A 49 -22.19 -36.16 -30.27
CA ILE A 49 -23.14 -35.19 -29.75
C ILE A 49 -23.23 -35.30 -28.22
N GLN A 50 -23.37 -36.54 -27.68
CA GLN A 50 -23.41 -36.76 -26.25
C GLN A 50 -22.10 -36.28 -25.56
N SER A 51 -20.93 -36.56 -26.17
CA SER A 51 -19.66 -36.11 -25.62
C SER A 51 -19.52 -34.58 -25.64
N LEU A 52 -20.01 -33.90 -26.67
CA LEU A 52 -20.05 -32.43 -26.72
C LEU A 52 -20.98 -31.84 -25.65
N ILE A 53 -22.17 -32.41 -25.48
CA ILE A 53 -23.10 -31.97 -24.43
C ILE A 53 -22.50 -32.18 -23.05
N ALA A 54 -21.89 -33.35 -22.80
CA ALA A 54 -21.22 -33.62 -21.53
C ALA A 54 -20.06 -32.65 -21.25
N PHE A 55 -19.26 -32.35 -22.27
CA PHE A 55 -18.19 -31.35 -22.13
C PHE A 55 -18.74 -29.95 -21.87
N ALA A 56 -19.78 -29.52 -22.59
CA ALA A 56 -20.41 -28.21 -22.37
C ALA A 56 -20.99 -28.09 -20.95
N LEU A 57 -21.63 -29.14 -20.44
CA LEU A 57 -22.11 -29.20 -19.06
C LEU A 57 -20.94 -29.12 -18.05
N MET A 58 -19.84 -29.82 -18.31
CA MET A 58 -18.66 -29.77 -17.47
C MET A 58 -18.07 -28.35 -17.43
N VAL A 59 -17.98 -27.68 -18.59
CA VAL A 59 -17.54 -26.27 -18.64
C VAL A 59 -18.46 -25.38 -17.81
N CYS A 60 -19.77 -25.50 -17.95
CA CYS A 60 -20.73 -24.72 -17.15
C CYS A 60 -20.57 -24.98 -15.66
N ILE A 61 -20.37 -26.24 -15.24
CA ILE A 61 -20.13 -26.58 -13.84
C ILE A 61 -18.83 -25.95 -13.33
N MET A 62 -17.74 -26.09 -14.08
CA MET A 62 -16.44 -25.54 -13.68
C MET A 62 -16.45 -24.01 -13.60
N VAL A 63 -17.12 -23.33 -14.54
CA VAL A 63 -17.31 -21.87 -14.45
C VAL A 63 -18.06 -21.49 -13.16
N ASN A 64 -19.11 -22.21 -12.81
CA ASN A 64 -19.82 -21.96 -11.56
C ASN A 64 -18.94 -22.23 -10.33
N VAL A 65 -18.17 -23.33 -10.32
CA VAL A 65 -17.23 -23.64 -9.23
C VAL A 65 -16.18 -22.55 -9.07
N ILE A 66 -15.61 -22.06 -10.17
CA ILE A 66 -14.64 -20.97 -10.16
C ILE A 66 -15.26 -19.67 -9.64
N CYS A 67 -16.40 -19.26 -10.21
CA CYS A 67 -17.04 -17.98 -9.88
C CYS A 67 -17.63 -17.94 -8.46
N LEU A 68 -18.23 -19.05 -8.00
CA LEU A 68 -18.88 -19.13 -6.68
C LEU A 68 -17.96 -19.70 -5.60
N GLY A 69 -16.83 -20.29 -5.99
CA GLY A 69 -15.80 -20.85 -5.12
C GLY A 69 -14.53 -20.01 -5.11
N SER A 70 -13.53 -20.44 -5.87
CA SER A 70 -12.17 -19.91 -5.82
C SER A 70 -12.07 -18.40 -6.08
N LEU A 71 -12.88 -17.85 -6.99
CA LEU A 71 -12.87 -16.42 -7.32
C LEU A 71 -14.01 -15.62 -6.71
N ARG A 72 -14.85 -16.22 -5.86
CA ARG A 72 -16.03 -15.53 -5.31
C ARG A 72 -15.72 -14.18 -4.70
N ASN A 73 -14.73 -14.12 -3.82
CA ASN A 73 -14.38 -12.89 -3.11
C ASN A 73 -13.80 -11.84 -4.08
N THR A 74 -12.90 -12.27 -4.98
CA THR A 74 -12.31 -11.39 -5.99
C THR A 74 -13.37 -10.78 -6.90
N LEU A 75 -14.30 -11.61 -7.40
CA LEU A 75 -15.40 -11.14 -8.24
C LEU A 75 -16.38 -10.26 -7.45
N SER A 76 -16.70 -10.62 -6.21
CA SER A 76 -17.57 -9.82 -5.36
C SER A 76 -17.00 -8.42 -5.12
N ILE A 77 -15.70 -8.30 -4.90
CA ILE A 77 -15.02 -7.00 -4.73
C ILE A 77 -14.96 -6.25 -6.07
N ALA A 78 -14.59 -6.94 -7.16
CA ALA A 78 -14.47 -6.31 -8.49
C ALA A 78 -15.79 -5.78 -9.04
N PHE A 79 -16.91 -6.42 -8.72
CA PHE A 79 -18.25 -6.02 -9.14
C PHE A 79 -19.09 -5.38 -8.03
N ALA A 80 -18.51 -5.13 -6.87
CA ALA A 80 -19.18 -4.39 -5.82
C ALA A 80 -19.50 -2.97 -6.30
N ASP A 81 -20.73 -2.55 -6.11
CA ASP A 81 -21.10 -1.16 -6.34
C ASP A 81 -20.45 -0.31 -5.24
N VAL A 82 -19.48 0.49 -5.63
CA VAL A 82 -18.83 1.43 -4.70
C VAL A 82 -19.81 2.57 -4.48
N GLY A 83 -20.51 2.53 -3.36
CA GLY A 83 -21.42 3.59 -2.97
C GLY A 83 -20.73 4.96 -3.01
N LYS A 84 -21.39 5.94 -3.64
CA LYS A 84 -20.88 7.32 -3.67
C LYS A 84 -21.35 8.07 -2.43
N ILE A 85 -20.40 8.57 -1.67
CA ILE A 85 -20.70 9.47 -0.55
C ILE A 85 -21.17 10.82 -1.12
N SER A 86 -22.27 11.37 -0.62
CA SER A 86 -22.73 12.68 -1.05
C SER A 86 -21.74 13.78 -0.61
N GLU A 87 -21.65 14.87 -1.37
CA GLU A 87 -20.78 16.01 -1.03
C GLU A 87 -21.04 16.55 0.38
N LYS A 88 -22.32 16.59 0.79
CA LYS A 88 -22.71 16.98 2.14
C LYS A 88 -22.16 16.04 3.20
N THR A 89 -22.22 14.73 2.96
CA THR A 89 -21.67 13.72 3.89
C THR A 89 -20.16 13.84 3.96
N ALA A 90 -19.48 14.02 2.81
CA ALA A 90 -18.04 14.20 2.76
C ALA A 90 -17.59 15.47 3.50
N ALA A 91 -18.32 16.57 3.36
CA ALA A 91 -18.05 17.83 4.07
C ALA A 91 -18.23 17.67 5.59
N ASN A 92 -19.32 17.02 6.02
CA ASN A 92 -19.55 16.76 7.44
C ASN A 92 -18.46 15.85 8.02
N SER A 93 -18.04 14.80 7.29
CA SER A 93 -16.96 13.92 7.73
C SER A 93 -15.64 14.67 7.89
N ARG A 94 -15.31 15.57 6.97
CA ARG A 94 -14.12 16.43 7.10
C ARG A 94 -14.15 17.31 8.33
N ALA A 95 -15.27 17.95 8.60
CA ALA A 95 -15.42 18.78 9.79
C ALA A 95 -15.22 17.99 11.10
N VAL A 96 -15.79 16.77 11.16
CA VAL A 96 -15.59 15.89 12.34
C VAL A 96 -14.14 15.43 12.45
N VAL A 97 -13.48 15.09 11.33
CA VAL A 97 -12.05 14.70 11.34
C VAL A 97 -11.18 15.86 11.81
N GLU A 98 -11.46 17.08 11.39
CA GLU A 98 -10.76 18.29 11.84
C GLU A 98 -10.95 18.53 13.36
N GLU A 99 -12.17 18.37 13.86
CA GLU A 99 -12.47 18.46 15.30
C GLU A 99 -11.68 17.38 16.09
N ILE A 100 -11.71 16.13 15.63
CA ILE A 100 -10.94 15.03 16.24
C ILE A 100 -9.44 15.33 16.22
N ALA A 101 -8.90 15.85 15.13
CA ALA A 101 -7.49 16.20 15.02
C ALA A 101 -7.12 17.35 16.00
N ASN A 102 -7.95 18.37 16.10
CA ASN A 102 -7.75 19.50 17.02
C ASN A 102 -7.76 19.07 18.48
N GLU A 103 -8.59 18.09 18.86
CA GLU A 103 -8.61 17.52 20.21
C GLU A 103 -7.52 16.48 20.45
N GLY A 104 -7.11 15.78 19.39
CA GLY A 104 -6.12 14.68 19.45
C GLY A 104 -4.66 15.13 19.42
N ILE A 105 -4.37 16.32 18.92
CA ILE A 105 -3.01 16.86 18.88
C ILE A 105 -2.60 17.33 20.26
N ILE A 106 -1.55 16.74 20.81
CA ILE A 106 -1.08 17.00 22.17
C ILE A 106 0.27 17.69 22.12
N LEU A 107 0.37 18.85 22.78
CA LEU A 107 1.63 19.52 23.04
C LEU A 107 2.30 18.85 24.24
N LEU A 108 3.29 17.99 23.99
CA LEU A 108 3.98 17.24 25.04
C LEU A 108 4.94 18.09 25.86
N LYS A 109 5.52 19.12 25.25
CA LYS A 109 6.52 19.97 25.88
C LYS A 109 6.57 21.34 25.20
N ASN A 110 6.65 22.42 25.98
CA ASN A 110 6.83 23.76 25.49
C ASN A 110 7.73 24.52 26.47
N GLU A 111 9.05 24.40 26.30
CA GLU A 111 10.03 25.09 27.12
C GLU A 111 10.25 26.51 26.59
N GLU A 112 10.46 27.42 27.50
CA GLU A 112 10.74 28.84 27.22
C GLU A 112 9.69 29.52 26.34
N ASN A 113 8.46 28.98 26.29
CA ASN A 113 7.39 29.44 25.41
C ASN A 113 7.78 29.45 23.91
N ALA A 114 8.51 28.43 23.46
CA ALA A 114 8.91 28.29 22.07
C ALA A 114 7.74 28.29 21.08
N LEU A 115 6.57 27.84 21.54
CA LEU A 115 5.32 27.87 20.78
C LEU A 115 4.28 28.76 21.49
N PRO A 116 3.42 29.48 20.72
CA PRO A 116 3.39 29.55 19.26
C PRO A 116 4.56 30.35 18.69
N LEU A 117 4.94 30.06 17.42
CA LEU A 117 5.98 30.79 16.69
C LEU A 117 5.48 32.19 16.33
N SER A 118 5.67 33.16 17.20
CA SER A 118 5.22 34.53 16.99
C SER A 118 6.29 35.36 16.30
N GLY A 119 5.92 36.01 15.18
CA GLY A 119 6.84 36.87 14.42
C GLY A 119 7.87 36.12 13.57
N ILE A 120 7.77 34.78 13.51
CA ILE A 120 8.60 33.92 12.67
C ILE A 120 7.82 33.66 11.37
N THR A 121 8.47 33.92 10.24
CA THR A 121 7.93 33.65 8.91
C THR A 121 8.68 32.49 8.25
N ASN A 122 9.99 32.50 8.33
CA ASN A 122 10.83 31.48 7.72
C ASN A 122 11.11 30.34 8.70
N ILE A 123 10.97 29.11 8.22
CA ILE A 123 11.27 27.92 9.01
C ILE A 123 12.00 26.89 8.15
N ASN A 124 12.93 26.15 8.76
CA ASN A 124 13.54 24.97 8.17
C ASN A 124 12.74 23.74 8.59
N VAL A 125 12.45 22.84 7.66
CA VAL A 125 11.77 21.58 7.96
C VAL A 125 12.73 20.43 7.64
N PHE A 126 13.03 19.62 8.63
CA PHE A 126 13.92 18.47 8.54
C PHE A 126 13.15 17.17 8.77
N GLY A 127 13.65 16.09 8.23
CA GLY A 127 13.12 14.73 8.39
C GLY A 127 12.38 14.25 7.15
N TRP A 128 12.66 13.02 6.75
CA TRP A 128 12.08 12.42 5.55
C TRP A 128 10.55 12.38 5.58
N ALA A 129 9.96 12.30 6.77
CA ALA A 129 8.52 12.23 6.95
C ALA A 129 7.81 13.54 6.57
N SER A 130 8.56 14.65 6.42
CA SER A 130 7.99 15.94 6.02
C SER A 130 7.47 15.93 4.58
N THR A 131 8.18 15.29 3.64
CA THR A 131 7.86 15.28 2.21
C THR A 131 7.00 14.12 1.75
N GLY A 132 6.75 13.14 2.59
CA GLY A 132 5.96 11.96 2.22
C GLY A 132 5.32 11.30 3.42
N PRO A 133 4.43 11.99 4.12
CA PRO A 133 3.75 11.42 5.28
C PRO A 133 2.93 10.20 4.86
N ILE A 134 2.86 9.22 5.74
CA ILE A 134 2.08 8.02 5.53
C ILE A 134 0.75 8.21 6.24
N TYR A 135 -0.31 8.41 5.44
CA TYR A 135 -1.66 8.72 5.93
C TYR A 135 -2.47 7.50 6.35
N GLY A 136 -1.88 6.35 6.39
CA GLY A 136 -2.54 5.12 6.78
C GLY A 136 -1.62 3.94 6.57
N GLY A 137 -2.00 2.79 7.07
CA GLY A 137 -1.30 1.55 6.82
C GLY A 137 -1.59 0.98 5.44
N THR A 138 -1.14 -0.23 5.21
CA THR A 138 -1.51 -1.05 4.05
C THR A 138 -2.77 -1.85 4.35
N GLY A 139 -3.31 -2.51 3.33
CA GLY A 139 -4.50 -3.35 3.47
C GLY A 139 -5.76 -2.54 3.73
N SER A 140 -6.55 -2.97 4.70
CA SER A 140 -7.81 -2.33 5.07
C SER A 140 -7.65 -0.93 5.69
N GLY A 141 -6.45 -0.61 6.15
CA GLY A 141 -6.10 0.72 6.67
C GLY A 141 -5.61 1.71 5.61
N ALA A 142 -5.55 1.29 4.33
CA ALA A 142 -5.11 2.16 3.25
C ALA A 142 -6.11 3.29 3.00
N VAL A 143 -5.60 4.51 2.86
CA VAL A 143 -6.40 5.72 2.62
C VAL A 143 -6.02 6.32 1.27
N ASP A 144 -7.01 6.86 0.56
CA ASP A 144 -6.75 7.71 -0.60
C ASP A 144 -6.26 9.08 -0.13
N ALA A 145 -4.96 9.29 -0.16
CA ALA A 145 -4.31 10.52 0.27
C ALA A 145 -4.38 11.65 -0.78
N SER A 146 -5.00 11.43 -1.94
CA SER A 146 -5.04 12.43 -3.03
C SER A 146 -5.74 13.74 -2.65
N THR A 147 -6.56 13.72 -1.61
CA THR A 147 -7.28 14.90 -1.10
C THR A 147 -6.76 15.39 0.26
N ALA A 148 -5.70 14.75 0.78
CA ALA A 148 -5.12 15.15 2.05
C ALA A 148 -4.26 16.42 1.88
N THR A 149 -4.27 17.28 2.87
CA THR A 149 -3.32 18.38 2.96
C THR A 149 -2.08 17.86 3.67
N ASP A 150 -0.95 17.84 2.96
CA ASP A 150 0.32 17.45 3.57
C ASP A 150 0.86 18.53 4.54
N LEU A 151 1.85 18.14 5.34
CA LEU A 151 2.42 19.02 6.36
C LEU A 151 3.01 20.30 5.76
N LEU A 152 3.77 20.19 4.67
CA LEU A 152 4.44 21.35 4.07
C LEU A 152 3.44 22.31 3.47
N THR A 153 2.42 21.78 2.80
CA THR A 153 1.27 22.58 2.31
C THR A 153 0.52 23.24 3.48
N GLY A 154 0.30 22.51 4.57
CA GLY A 154 -0.34 23.06 5.77
C GLY A 154 0.45 24.20 6.39
N LEU A 155 1.78 24.07 6.48
CA LEU A 155 2.66 25.11 6.99
C LEU A 155 2.65 26.37 6.08
N ARG A 156 2.69 26.17 4.76
CA ARG A 156 2.56 27.28 3.79
C ARG A 156 1.21 28.00 3.91
N ASN A 157 0.13 27.24 4.07
CA ASN A 157 -1.20 27.80 4.27
C ASN A 157 -1.31 28.59 5.59
N ALA A 158 -0.53 28.23 6.59
CA ALA A 158 -0.41 28.96 7.85
C ALA A 158 0.48 30.23 7.73
N GLY A 159 1.08 30.48 6.56
CA GLY A 159 1.87 31.68 6.28
C GLY A 159 3.38 31.50 6.46
N PHE A 160 3.87 30.29 6.67
CA PHE A 160 5.30 30.03 6.75
C PHE A 160 5.95 29.94 5.37
N VAL A 161 7.18 30.42 5.28
CA VAL A 161 8.09 30.24 4.13
C VAL A 161 9.07 29.14 4.47
N LEU A 162 9.04 28.08 3.69
CA LEU A 162 9.87 26.89 3.89
C LEU A 162 11.17 27.01 3.12
N ASN A 163 12.19 26.26 3.54
CA ASN A 163 13.45 26.15 2.84
C ASN A 163 13.35 25.15 1.69
N ASP A 164 13.31 25.64 0.46
CA ASP A 164 13.14 24.82 -0.75
C ASP A 164 14.31 23.85 -0.98
N GLU A 165 15.53 24.19 -0.54
CA GLU A 165 16.68 23.28 -0.68
C GLU A 165 16.52 22.02 0.17
N LEU A 166 16.04 22.18 1.41
CA LEU A 166 15.75 21.04 2.29
C LEU A 166 14.59 20.20 1.77
N GLU A 167 13.53 20.83 1.28
CA GLU A 167 12.39 20.12 0.69
C GLU A 167 12.85 19.29 -0.52
N ASN A 168 13.55 19.89 -1.48
CA ASN A 168 14.07 19.19 -2.65
C ASN A 168 15.01 18.04 -2.26
N PHE A 169 15.84 18.22 -1.24
CA PHE A 169 16.71 17.16 -0.73
C PHE A 169 15.93 15.96 -0.23
N TYR A 170 14.88 16.17 0.58
CA TYR A 170 14.07 15.09 1.10
C TYR A 170 13.16 14.46 0.04
N GLU A 171 12.66 15.23 -0.92
CA GLU A 171 11.92 14.68 -2.06
C GLU A 171 12.78 13.74 -2.91
N ALA A 172 14.01 14.16 -3.23
CA ALA A 172 14.96 13.32 -3.95
C ALA A 172 15.31 12.06 -3.17
N TYR A 173 15.55 12.17 -1.87
CA TYR A 173 15.83 11.03 -1.00
C TYR A 173 14.68 10.02 -0.99
N ARG A 174 13.44 10.49 -0.95
CA ARG A 174 12.27 9.62 -0.98
C ARG A 174 12.00 9.02 -2.35
N ALA A 175 12.32 9.72 -3.43
CA ALA A 175 12.10 9.23 -4.79
C ALA A 175 12.90 7.95 -5.11
N GLU A 176 13.99 7.71 -4.40
CA GLU A 176 14.78 6.46 -4.51
C GLU A 176 14.10 5.26 -3.82
N ARG A 177 13.05 5.50 -3.04
CA ARG A 177 12.33 4.47 -2.30
C ARG A 177 11.06 4.08 -3.03
N GLY A 178 10.88 2.80 -3.23
CA GLY A 178 9.65 2.26 -3.80
C GLY A 178 8.42 2.55 -2.93
N ALA A 179 7.25 2.59 -3.56
CA ALA A 179 6.00 2.71 -2.84
C ALA A 179 5.82 1.52 -1.89
N ILE A 180 5.38 1.80 -0.67
CA ILE A 180 5.03 0.78 0.31
C ILE A 180 3.74 0.11 -0.14
N GLY A 181 3.75 -1.21 -0.32
CA GLY A 181 2.59 -1.98 -0.77
C GLY A 181 2.63 -3.43 -0.27
N ILE A 182 1.48 -4.05 -0.10
CA ILE A 182 1.35 -5.42 0.43
C ILE A 182 2.11 -6.45 -0.40
N ASN A 183 2.22 -6.24 -1.71
CA ASN A 183 2.75 -7.23 -2.64
C ASN A 183 4.22 -7.02 -3.03
N ASN A 184 4.84 -5.90 -2.66
CA ASN A 184 6.15 -5.50 -3.18
C ASN A 184 7.33 -5.73 -2.21
N GLY A 185 7.21 -6.65 -1.27
CA GLY A 185 8.24 -6.81 -0.25
C GLY A 185 8.41 -5.48 0.49
N GLN A 186 7.65 -5.28 1.53
CA GLN A 186 7.52 -3.98 2.16
C GLN A 186 8.78 -3.62 2.94
N ASP A 187 9.57 -2.73 2.41
CA ASP A 187 10.58 -2.04 3.21
C ASP A 187 9.88 -0.95 4.02
N TRP A 188 9.49 -1.29 5.24
CA TRP A 188 8.89 -0.37 6.21
C TRP A 188 9.93 0.53 6.85
N THR A 189 11.21 0.28 6.64
CA THR A 189 12.27 1.13 7.11
C THR A 189 12.49 2.25 6.11
N LEU A 190 12.46 3.45 6.59
CA LEU A 190 12.96 4.61 5.88
C LEU A 190 13.83 5.38 6.87
N PRO A 191 15.11 5.00 6.98
CA PRO A 191 16.03 5.69 7.86
C PRO A 191 16.19 7.15 7.42
N GLU A 192 16.49 8.02 8.35
CA GLU A 192 16.92 9.38 8.02
C GLU A 192 18.18 9.33 7.14
N PRO A 193 18.39 10.33 6.27
CA PRO A 193 19.66 10.50 5.60
C PRO A 193 20.82 10.54 6.59
N THR A 194 21.93 9.91 6.24
CA THR A 194 23.10 9.90 7.11
C THR A 194 23.67 11.31 7.28
N ALA A 195 24.40 11.56 8.37
CA ALA A 195 24.98 12.87 8.64
C ALA A 195 25.83 13.40 7.47
N ASP A 196 26.51 12.50 6.75
CA ASP A 196 27.36 12.87 5.59
C ASP A 196 26.56 13.33 4.37
N SER A 197 25.25 13.08 4.35
CA SER A 197 24.34 13.55 3.29
C SER A 197 24.04 15.05 3.40
N TYR A 198 24.25 15.64 4.57
CA TYR A 198 24.04 17.07 4.81
C TYR A 198 25.33 17.84 4.56
N THR A 199 25.40 18.49 3.40
CA THR A 199 26.59 19.27 3.05
C THR A 199 26.71 20.55 3.89
N GLU A 200 27.91 21.07 4.05
CA GLU A 200 28.10 22.36 4.73
C GLU A 200 27.36 23.51 4.04
N GLU A 201 27.27 23.47 2.71
CA GLU A 201 26.52 24.45 1.93
C GLU A 201 25.02 24.43 2.29
N MET A 202 24.41 23.25 2.29
CA MET A 202 23.00 23.08 2.69
C MET A 202 22.75 23.55 4.14
N LEU A 203 23.65 23.20 5.07
CA LEU A 203 23.50 23.63 6.46
C LEU A 203 23.71 25.14 6.63
N ASN A 204 24.58 25.76 5.85
CA ASN A 204 24.75 27.20 5.85
C ASN A 204 23.56 27.92 5.21
N ASN A 205 22.97 27.35 4.15
CA ASN A 205 21.73 27.84 3.57
C ASN A 205 20.58 27.78 4.60
N ALA A 206 20.44 26.65 5.29
CA ALA A 206 19.41 26.50 6.33
C ALA A 206 19.58 27.53 7.47
N LYS A 207 20.81 27.77 7.94
CA LYS A 207 21.09 28.80 8.95
C LYS A 207 20.81 30.22 8.47
N ALA A 208 21.08 30.50 7.19
CA ALA A 208 20.76 31.80 6.60
C ALA A 208 19.25 31.99 6.38
N HIS A 209 18.49 30.91 6.17
CA HIS A 209 17.06 30.95 5.94
C HIS A 209 16.27 31.22 7.23
N SER A 210 16.60 30.53 8.33
CA SER A 210 15.89 30.68 9.62
C SER A 210 16.69 30.15 10.81
N ASP A 211 16.47 30.79 11.96
CA ASP A 211 16.93 30.29 13.26
C ASP A 211 16.01 29.20 13.84
N VAL A 212 14.88 28.91 13.18
CA VAL A 212 13.92 27.90 13.62
C VAL A 212 13.98 26.66 12.72
N ALA A 213 14.07 25.50 13.37
CA ALA A 213 14.02 24.20 12.72
C ALA A 213 12.87 23.36 13.29
N VAL A 214 12.05 22.80 12.40
CA VAL A 214 11.04 21.81 12.70
C VAL A 214 11.57 20.44 12.30
N LEU A 215 11.68 19.51 13.24
CA LEU A 215 12.06 18.13 12.96
C LEU A 215 10.81 17.25 12.90
N VAL A 216 10.60 16.61 11.76
CA VAL A 216 9.46 15.73 11.51
C VAL A 216 9.91 14.27 11.63
N LEU A 217 9.47 13.63 12.69
CA LEU A 217 9.77 12.21 12.93
C LEU A 217 8.57 11.37 12.52
N GLY A 218 8.75 10.48 11.57
CA GLY A 218 7.76 9.53 11.11
C GLY A 218 8.16 8.09 11.47
N ARG A 219 7.17 7.29 11.83
CA ARG A 219 7.34 5.84 12.01
C ARG A 219 6.30 5.14 11.16
N VAL A 220 6.79 4.19 10.35
CA VAL A 220 5.93 3.43 9.45
C VAL A 220 5.51 2.14 10.15
N GLY A 221 4.23 1.88 10.15
CA GLY A 221 3.65 0.63 10.61
C GLY A 221 2.35 0.38 9.86
N GLY A 222 1.88 -0.86 9.83
CA GLY A 222 0.65 -1.20 9.13
C GLY A 222 0.30 -2.68 9.27
N GLU A 223 -0.75 -3.11 8.59
CA GLU A 223 -1.19 -4.49 8.59
C GLU A 223 -0.07 -5.42 8.09
N GLY A 224 0.33 -6.39 8.93
CA GLY A 224 1.45 -7.29 8.65
C GLY A 224 2.85 -6.66 8.79
N ALA A 225 2.95 -5.46 9.37
CA ALA A 225 4.20 -4.74 9.56
C ALA A 225 4.19 -3.98 10.89
N ASP A 226 4.25 -4.73 11.98
CA ASP A 226 4.29 -4.17 13.33
C ASP A 226 5.61 -3.41 13.58
N LEU A 227 5.50 -2.37 14.38
CA LEU A 227 6.68 -1.67 14.88
C LEU A 227 7.51 -2.59 15.78
N PRO A 228 8.84 -2.38 15.86
CA PRO A 228 9.67 -3.09 16.80
C PRO A 228 9.14 -3.01 18.24
N LYS A 229 9.08 -4.16 18.92
CA LYS A 229 8.61 -4.24 20.32
C LYS A 229 9.66 -3.77 21.31
N ASP A 230 10.93 -3.92 20.95
CA ASP A 230 12.07 -3.55 21.78
C ASP A 230 12.99 -2.58 21.02
N MET A 231 12.88 -1.32 21.38
CA MET A 231 13.75 -0.28 20.82
C MET A 231 15.19 -0.38 21.33
N GLY A 232 15.41 -0.95 22.52
CA GLY A 232 16.75 -1.21 23.00
C GLY A 232 17.49 -2.17 22.08
N ALA A 233 16.84 -3.26 21.71
CA ALA A 233 17.39 -4.23 20.77
C ALA A 233 17.66 -3.64 19.36
N VAL A 234 16.85 -2.67 18.93
CA VAL A 234 17.10 -1.94 17.67
C VAL A 234 18.35 -1.09 17.78
N LEU A 235 18.51 -0.38 18.90
CA LEU A 235 19.63 0.54 19.12
C LEU A 235 20.97 -0.19 19.31
N ASP A 236 20.96 -1.34 19.97
CA ASP A 236 22.16 -2.15 20.20
C ASP A 236 22.47 -3.13 19.04
N GLY A 237 21.63 -3.18 18.02
CA GLY A 237 21.81 -4.01 16.84
C GLY A 237 21.47 -5.50 17.04
N THR A 238 20.84 -5.86 18.16
CA THR A 238 20.42 -7.24 18.46
C THR A 238 18.99 -7.55 18.01
N TYR A 239 18.28 -6.56 17.49
CA TYR A 239 16.91 -6.71 16.99
C TYR A 239 16.83 -7.76 15.87
N ASN A 240 15.88 -8.67 16.01
CA ASN A 240 15.61 -9.71 15.01
C ASN A 240 14.13 -9.67 14.64
N ALA A 241 13.84 -9.26 13.40
CA ALA A 241 12.48 -9.11 12.90
C ALA A 241 11.68 -10.42 12.95
N ASP A 242 12.32 -11.57 12.69
CA ASP A 242 11.64 -12.88 12.70
C ASP A 242 11.19 -13.29 14.09
N ARG A 243 11.92 -12.86 15.12
CA ARG A 243 11.63 -13.17 16.51
C ARG A 243 10.79 -12.08 17.19
N ASP A 244 11.09 -10.84 16.91
CA ASP A 244 10.66 -9.68 17.69
C ASP A 244 9.45 -8.96 17.09
N VAL A 245 9.08 -9.33 15.86
CA VAL A 245 7.84 -8.90 15.19
C VAL A 245 6.95 -10.12 14.95
N ILE A 246 5.65 -9.95 15.14
CA ILE A 246 4.68 -10.96 14.69
C ILE A 246 4.55 -10.80 13.17
N ALA A 247 5.40 -11.50 12.44
CA ALA A 247 5.40 -11.45 10.99
C ALA A 247 4.33 -12.40 10.44
N ASN A 248 3.38 -11.89 9.70
CA ASN A 248 2.58 -12.68 8.77
C ASN A 248 3.37 -12.89 7.48
N GLY A 249 4.41 -13.71 7.54
CA GLY A 249 5.04 -14.41 6.40
C GLY A 249 5.57 -13.62 5.18
N SER A 250 5.26 -12.35 5.03
CA SER A 250 5.66 -11.54 3.88
C SER A 250 6.45 -10.28 4.25
N TYR A 251 7.01 -10.27 5.43
CA TYR A 251 7.78 -9.16 5.93
C TYR A 251 9.17 -9.13 5.31
N ASN A 252 9.45 -8.09 4.55
CA ASN A 252 10.80 -7.84 4.11
C ASN A 252 11.56 -7.20 5.27
N GLN A 253 12.49 -7.95 5.83
CA GLN A 253 13.37 -7.48 6.88
C GLN A 253 14.15 -6.30 6.33
N GLY A 254 13.69 -5.10 6.68
CA GLY A 254 14.38 -3.89 6.31
C GLY A 254 15.85 -4.02 6.69
N THR A 255 16.68 -3.87 5.72
CA THR A 255 18.12 -3.80 5.92
C THR A 255 18.46 -2.68 6.88
N LYS A 256 19.39 -2.98 7.74
CA LYS A 256 20.03 -2.14 8.75
C LYS A 256 20.19 -0.68 8.35
#